data_d3a24e58bb07f6626770c3a452a28f68
#
_entry.id   d3a24e58bb07f6626770c3a452a28f68
#
_cell.length_a   1.000
_cell.length_b   1.000
_cell.length_c   1.000
_cell.angle_alpha   90.00
_cell.angle_beta   90.00
_cell.angle_gamma   90.00
#
_symmetry.space_group_name_H-M   'P 1'
#
loop_
_entity.id
_entity.type
_entity.pdbx_description
1 polymer ?
#
loop_
_entity_poly.entity_id
_entity_poly.type
_entity_poly.pdbx_seq_one_letter_code
_entity_poly.pdbx_strand_id
1 'polypeptide(L)' 'MNKYIIPVCNISNSKVYNLRINANSNADCQDKIMEKFADYSECDSYRDFIKDLNSQDILIGAITDIEEL' A
#
# COMPACT_ATOMS: atom_id res chain seq x y z
N MET A 1 -14.62 -3.03 -11.12
CA MET A 1 -13.44 -2.53 -10.39
C MET A 1 -13.76 -2.46 -8.90
N ASN A 2 -12.88 -2.99 -8.07
CA ASN A 2 -13.09 -3.02 -6.63
C ASN A 2 -12.43 -1.83 -5.96
N LYS A 3 -12.97 -1.46 -4.81
CA LYS A 3 -12.39 -0.40 -3.99
C LYS A 3 -11.65 -1.03 -2.82
N TYR A 4 -10.43 -0.57 -2.59
CA TYR A 4 -9.60 -1.06 -1.49
C TYR A 4 -9.17 0.07 -0.59
N ILE A 5 -9.09 -0.22 0.70
CA ILE A 5 -8.49 0.66 1.71
C ILE A 5 -7.24 -0.02 2.25
N ILE A 6 -6.17 0.74 2.36
CA ILE A 6 -4.89 0.27 2.88
C ILE A 6 -4.42 1.27 3.93
N PRO A 7 -4.39 0.90 5.21
CA PRO A 7 -3.87 1.80 6.25
C PRO A 7 -2.36 1.92 6.13
N VAL A 8 -1.86 3.14 6.28
CA VAL A 8 -0.43 3.45 6.26
C VAL A 8 -0.08 4.23 7.50
N CYS A 9 0.97 3.82 8.19
CA CYS A 9 1.50 4.50 9.35
C CYS A 9 2.95 4.86 9.11
N ASN A 10 3.27 6.15 9.19
CA ASN A 10 4.65 6.60 9.15
C ASN A 10 5.09 6.92 10.57
N ILE A 11 5.93 6.06 11.13
CA ILE A 11 6.36 6.15 12.53
C ILE A 11 7.22 7.39 12.76
N SER A 12 8.08 7.74 11.80
CA SER A 12 9.02 8.83 12.01
C SER A 12 8.35 10.20 12.13
N ASN A 13 7.17 10.39 11.55
CA ASN A 13 6.43 11.66 11.67
C ASN A 13 5.07 11.51 12.36
N SER A 14 4.78 10.32 12.87
CA SER A 14 3.53 10.00 13.59
C SER A 14 2.27 10.23 12.75
N LYS A 15 2.36 10.08 11.43
CA LYS A 15 1.21 10.22 10.55
C LYS A 15 0.59 8.87 10.24
N VAL A 16 -0.73 8.82 10.34
CA VAL A 16 -1.52 7.66 9.97
C VAL A 16 -2.58 8.10 8.97
N TYR A 17 -2.68 7.40 7.85
CA TYR A 17 -3.69 7.70 6.83
C TYR A 17 -4.08 6.43 6.09
N ASN A 18 -5.16 6.50 5.35
CA ASN A 18 -5.64 5.40 4.54
C ASN A 18 -5.48 5.72 3.07
N LEU A 19 -4.85 4.81 2.32
CA LEU A 19 -4.87 4.87 0.87
C LEU A 19 -6.17 4.28 0.36
N ARG A 20 -6.78 4.93 -0.62
CA ARG A 20 -7.97 4.42 -1.31
C ARG A 20 -7.60 4.16 -2.75
N ILE A 21 -7.74 2.91 -3.18
CA ILE A 21 -7.30 2.49 -4.49
C ILE A 21 -8.40 1.71 -5.17
N ASN A 22 -8.68 2.06 -6.42
CA ASN A 22 -9.56 1.29 -7.28
C ASN A 22 -8.70 0.35 -8.11
N ALA A 23 -9.00 -0.94 -8.06
CA ALA A 23 -8.21 -1.95 -8.77
C ALA A 23 -9.10 -3.13 -9.14
N ASN A 24 -8.65 -3.93 -10.10
CA ASN A 24 -9.41 -5.08 -10.58
C ASN A 24 -9.24 -6.31 -9.68
N SER A 25 -8.16 -6.36 -8.93
CA SER A 25 -7.86 -7.48 -8.04
C SER A 25 -6.91 -7.02 -6.95
N ASN A 26 -6.67 -7.89 -5.97
CA ASN A 26 -5.70 -7.63 -4.91
C ASN A 26 -4.30 -7.44 -5.49
N ALA A 27 -3.89 -8.27 -6.46
CA ALA A 27 -2.59 -8.13 -7.11
C ALA A 27 -2.46 -6.80 -7.86
N ASP A 28 -3.50 -6.38 -8.57
CA ASP A 28 -3.53 -5.09 -9.25
C ASP A 28 -3.45 -3.94 -8.24
N CYS A 29 -4.11 -4.08 -7.10
CA CYS A 29 -4.04 -3.11 -6.01
C CYS A 29 -2.62 -2.97 -5.48
N GLN A 30 -1.91 -4.09 -5.29
CA GLN A 30 -0.52 -4.08 -4.86
C GLN A 30 0.37 -3.30 -5.82
N ASP A 31 0.20 -3.51 -7.13
CA ASP A 31 0.96 -2.77 -8.14
C ASP A 31 0.69 -1.27 -8.07
N LYS A 32 -0.56 -0.89 -7.85
CA LYS A 32 -0.93 0.52 -7.74
C LYS A 32 -0.41 1.17 -6.46
N ILE A 33 -0.34 0.42 -5.37
CA ILE A 33 0.28 0.90 -4.15
C ILE A 33 1.77 1.20 -4.40
N MET A 34 2.47 0.29 -5.05
CA MET A 34 3.89 0.47 -5.35
C MET A 34 4.13 1.69 -6.22
N GLU A 35 3.24 1.96 -7.18
CA GLU A 35 3.34 3.15 -8.01
C GLU A 35 3.22 4.46 -7.23
N LYS A 36 2.46 4.46 -6.14
CA LYS A 36 2.31 5.66 -5.32
C LYS A 36 3.55 6.03 -4.53
N PHE A 37 4.44 5.09 -4.37
CA PHE A 37 5.74 5.29 -3.73
C PHE A 37 6.82 5.22 -4.81
N ALA A 38 6.99 6.30 -5.55
CA ALA A 38 7.75 6.34 -6.81
C ALA A 38 9.18 5.79 -6.76
N ASP A 39 9.80 5.80 -5.59
CA ASP A 39 11.17 5.32 -5.43
C ASP A 39 11.29 3.80 -5.39
N TYR A 40 10.17 3.10 -5.48
CA TYR A 40 10.11 1.65 -5.30
C TYR A 40 9.81 0.88 -6.57
N SER A 41 9.97 1.51 -7.72
CA SER A 41 9.77 0.86 -9.01
C SER A 41 10.76 -0.30 -9.26
N GLU A 42 11.85 -0.37 -8.49
CA GLU A 42 12.86 -1.42 -8.60
C GLU A 42 12.58 -2.66 -7.76
N CYS A 43 11.53 -2.63 -6.94
CA CYS A 43 11.18 -3.79 -6.13
C CYS A 43 10.56 -4.87 -7.00
N ASP A 44 11.06 -6.10 -6.86
CA ASP A 44 10.59 -7.23 -7.66
C ASP A 44 9.24 -7.76 -7.22
N SER A 45 8.87 -7.51 -5.97
CA SER A 45 7.61 -8.00 -5.42
C SER A 45 7.06 -7.04 -4.37
N TYR A 46 5.77 -7.18 -4.09
CA TYR A 46 5.13 -6.41 -3.04
C TYR A 46 5.75 -6.70 -1.67
N ARG A 47 6.17 -7.95 -1.43
CA ARG A 47 6.83 -8.33 -0.17
C ARG A 47 8.14 -7.56 0.02
N ASP A 48 8.96 -7.45 -1.02
CA ASP A 48 10.22 -6.70 -0.95
C ASP A 48 9.97 -5.21 -0.75
N PHE A 49 8.96 -4.69 -1.41
CA PHE A 49 8.51 -3.32 -1.23
C PHE A 49 8.12 -3.05 0.23
N ILE A 50 7.34 -3.93 0.86
CA ILE A 50 6.94 -3.78 2.26
C ILE A 50 8.14 -3.82 3.19
N LYS A 51 9.09 -4.72 2.96
CA LYS A 51 10.31 -4.80 3.76
C LYS A 51 11.12 -3.50 3.69
N ASP A 52 11.22 -2.93 2.50
CA ASP A 52 11.95 -1.70 2.28
C ASP A 52 11.27 -0.52 2.98
N LEU A 53 9.95 -0.43 2.88
CA LEU A 53 9.18 0.59 3.61
C LEU A 53 9.36 0.45 5.13
N ASN A 54 9.33 -0.78 5.63
CA ASN A 54 9.52 -1.02 7.08
C ASN A 54 10.89 -0.56 7.56
N SER A 55 11.91 -0.68 6.71
CA SER A 55 13.25 -0.19 7.04
C SER A 55 13.30 1.33 7.15
N GLN A 56 12.31 2.03 6.59
CA GLN A 56 12.18 3.48 6.64
C GLN A 56 11.11 3.94 7.65
N ASP A 57 10.69 3.05 8.54
CA ASP A 57 9.66 3.31 9.55
C ASP A 57 8.28 3.61 8.94
N ILE A 58 8.00 3.03 7.79
CA ILE A 58 6.69 3.09 7.16
C ILE A 58 6.04 1.71 7.21
N LEU A 59 4.88 1.62 7.84
CA LEU A 59 4.12 0.39 7.96
C LEU A 59 2.87 0.46 7.09
N ILE A 60 2.64 -0.57 6.29
CA ILE A 60 1.43 -0.71 5.49
C ILE A 60 0.63 -1.88 6.04
N GLY A 61 -0.63 -1.63 6.38
CA GLY A 61 -1.52 -2.66 6.86
C GLY A 61 -2.11 -3.51 5.75
N ALA A 62 -3.05 -4.36 6.13
CA ALA A 62 -3.67 -5.28 5.20
C ALA A 62 -4.51 -4.53 4.15
N ILE A 63 -4.47 -5.03 2.92
CA ILE A 63 -5.35 -4.54 1.85
C ILE A 63 -6.76 -5.05 2.14
N THR A 64 -7.69 -4.14 2.34
CA THR A 64 -9.06 -4.49 2.66
C THR A 64 -9.97 -4.09 1.51
N ASP A 65 -10.71 -5.06 0.99
CA ASP A 65 -11.72 -4.82 -0.04
C ASP A 65 -12.93 -4.18 0.62
N ILE A 66 -13.31 -3.00 0.14
CA ILE A 66 -14.48 -2.31 0.62
C ILE A 66 -15.62 -2.60 -0.33
N GLU A 67 -16.53 -3.44 0.10
CA GLU A 67 -17.75 -3.61 -0.64
C GLU A 67 -18.63 -2.38 -0.45
N GLU A 68 -19.27 -1.96 -1.51
CA GLU A 68 -20.21 -0.86 -1.42
C GLU A 68 -21.41 -1.27 -0.58
N LEU A 69 -21.64 -0.50 0.42
CA LEU A 69 -22.84 -0.65 1.22
C LEU A 69 -24.00 0.07 0.55
#